data_728406efca1af41f6eb88ece97e4ecbd
#
_entry.id   728406efca1af41f6eb88ece97e4ecbd
#
_cell.length_a   1.000
_cell.length_b   1.000
_cell.length_c   1.000
_cell.angle_alpha   90.00
_cell.angle_beta   90.00
_cell.angle_gamma   90.00
#
_symmetry.space_group_name_H-M   'P 1'
#
loop_
_entity.id
_entity.type
_entity.pdbx_description
1 polymer ?
#
loop_
_entity_poly.entity_id
_entity_poly.type
_entity_poly.pdbx_seq_one_letter_code
_entity_poly.pdbx_strand_id
1 'polypeptide(L)'
;MLPELFLERMRAQLGEEYDAFLQSLQRPRAVALRFNPLKGEIPALPFVAAPVPWEPMGYYYDPEARPGLHVYHEAGVYYLQEASAMAPVALLDPQPGERVCDLCASPGGKSTQIAGRLLGQGMLVCNEINPKRAKILSRNIERLGIAGAVVTNEPPAALSQRFGSFFDRVLVDAPCSGEGMFRKEEAAVTDWSPEAVQMCARRQGEILDCAAGLVRPGGRLVYSTCTFAPQEDEEAVQAFLERHPDFVPEPVEVPWFEESGPAMYRMWPHRLLGEGHFAAVLRRMGHEEERPAPLPAEKLPKQWELFAKELGIRLPEGRPVCFGETLWWVPARMPDLKRLKVLRPGLELGTVKKDRFEPAHALALWLGECKTQVSFPPDSDEIRAYLHGDVLPCDKKGWCLVKAGPYSLGWGKGDGKQLKNHYPKGLRK
;
A
#
# COMPACT_ATOMS: atom_id res chain seq x y z
N MET A 1 -29.73 8.57 6.29
CA MET A 1 -29.86 10.04 6.43
C MET A 1 -28.60 10.53 7.11
N LEU A 2 -28.00 11.64 6.66
CA LEU A 2 -26.77 12.18 7.29
C LEU A 2 -27.10 12.75 8.69
N PRO A 3 -26.17 12.69 9.65
CA PRO A 3 -26.38 13.21 11.00
C PRO A 3 -26.61 14.73 11.01
N GLU A 4 -27.59 15.21 11.79
CA GLU A 4 -27.97 16.63 11.81
C GLU A 4 -26.81 17.52 12.26
N LEU A 5 -26.11 17.16 13.34
CA LEU A 5 -24.96 17.91 13.85
C LEU A 5 -23.80 17.97 12.86
N PHE A 6 -23.63 16.94 12.02
CA PHE A 6 -22.69 17.00 10.90
C PHE A 6 -23.10 18.06 9.88
N LEU A 7 -24.37 18.08 9.48
CA LEU A 7 -24.90 19.04 8.51
C LEU A 7 -24.80 20.49 9.02
N GLU A 8 -25.09 20.72 10.30
CA GLU A 8 -24.97 22.03 10.94
C GLU A 8 -23.51 22.51 10.91
N ARG A 9 -22.57 21.65 11.29
CA ARG A 9 -21.15 21.97 11.24
C ARG A 9 -20.67 22.25 9.81
N MET A 10 -21.04 21.42 8.84
CA MET A 10 -20.66 21.63 7.44
C MET A 10 -21.23 22.94 6.87
N ARG A 11 -22.45 23.32 7.26
CA ARG A 11 -23.03 24.61 6.86
C ARG A 11 -22.24 25.80 7.42
N ALA A 12 -21.80 25.71 8.66
CA ALA A 12 -20.98 26.75 9.28
C ALA A 12 -19.59 26.84 8.67
N GLN A 13 -18.99 25.67 8.30
CA GLN A 13 -17.64 25.56 7.75
C GLN A 13 -17.57 26.01 6.28
N LEU A 14 -18.54 25.67 5.44
CA LEU A 14 -18.51 25.89 4.00
C LEU A 14 -19.26 27.16 3.54
N GLY A 15 -20.17 27.73 4.37
CA GLY A 15 -20.88 28.94 4.00
C GLY A 15 -21.62 28.77 2.67
N GLU A 16 -21.26 29.60 1.69
CA GLU A 16 -21.88 29.61 0.36
C GLU A 16 -21.66 28.31 -0.44
N GLU A 17 -20.63 27.53 -0.14
CA GLU A 17 -20.34 26.27 -0.83
C GLU A 17 -21.11 25.06 -0.27
N TYR A 18 -21.85 25.23 0.82
CA TYR A 18 -22.57 24.15 1.48
C TYR A 18 -23.51 23.38 0.55
N ASP A 19 -24.31 24.11 -0.27
CA ASP A 19 -25.24 23.46 -1.19
C ASP A 19 -24.54 22.66 -2.28
N ALA A 20 -23.42 23.15 -2.80
CA ALA A 20 -22.59 22.41 -3.77
C ALA A 20 -21.99 21.15 -3.15
N PHE A 21 -21.56 21.22 -1.90
CA PHE A 21 -21.08 20.08 -1.13
C PHE A 21 -22.19 19.03 -0.95
N LEU A 22 -23.39 19.40 -0.50
CA LEU A 22 -24.50 18.47 -0.36
C LEU A 22 -24.89 17.80 -1.68
N GLN A 23 -24.92 18.56 -2.78
CA GLN A 23 -25.18 17.99 -4.10
C GLN A 23 -24.09 16.99 -4.51
N SER A 24 -22.84 17.25 -4.16
CA SER A 24 -21.74 16.31 -4.46
C SER A 24 -21.92 14.98 -3.75
N LEU A 25 -22.45 14.96 -2.53
CA LEU A 25 -22.73 13.75 -1.77
C LEU A 25 -23.89 12.91 -2.36
N GLN A 26 -24.71 13.47 -3.23
CA GLN A 26 -25.81 12.78 -3.93
C GLN A 26 -25.39 12.23 -5.30
N ARG A 27 -24.25 12.66 -5.85
CA ARG A 27 -23.73 12.16 -7.13
C ARG A 27 -23.28 10.71 -7.03
N PRO A 28 -23.31 9.95 -8.14
CA PRO A 28 -22.64 8.66 -8.20
C PRO A 28 -21.17 8.79 -7.79
N ARG A 29 -20.67 7.79 -7.07
CA ARG A 29 -19.28 7.81 -6.62
C ARG A 29 -18.31 7.73 -7.80
N ALA A 30 -17.27 8.55 -7.76
CA ALA A 30 -16.13 8.39 -8.65
C ALA A 30 -15.35 7.15 -8.23
N VAL A 31 -15.09 6.26 -9.19
CA VAL A 31 -14.29 5.07 -8.98
C VAL A 31 -12.97 5.18 -9.71
N ALA A 32 -11.88 4.77 -9.05
CA ALA A 32 -10.56 4.87 -9.62
C ALA A 32 -9.71 3.63 -9.31
N LEU A 33 -8.70 3.43 -10.13
CA LEU A 33 -7.66 2.43 -9.95
C LEU A 33 -6.30 3.10 -10.09
N ARG A 34 -5.29 2.45 -9.55
CA ARG A 34 -3.90 2.89 -9.69
C ARG A 34 -3.07 1.74 -10.22
N PHE A 35 -2.44 1.93 -11.36
CA PHE A 35 -1.52 0.95 -11.94
C PHE A 35 -0.28 0.76 -11.07
N ASN A 36 0.27 -0.45 -11.12
CA ASN A 36 1.47 -0.83 -10.38
C ASN A 36 2.69 -0.73 -11.30
N PRO A 37 3.55 0.30 -11.17
CA PRO A 37 4.71 0.45 -12.04
C PRO A 37 5.74 -0.66 -11.90
N LEU A 38 5.69 -1.45 -10.81
CA LEU A 38 6.55 -2.61 -10.61
C LEU A 38 6.24 -3.78 -11.56
N LYS A 39 5.10 -3.73 -12.27
CA LYS A 39 4.68 -4.75 -13.25
C LYS A 39 5.05 -4.41 -14.70
N GLY A 40 5.76 -3.31 -14.92
CA GLY A 40 6.18 -2.86 -16.24
C GLY A 40 5.14 -1.99 -16.95
N GLU A 41 4.92 -2.20 -18.23
CA GLU A 41 4.03 -1.36 -19.05
C GLU A 41 2.59 -1.37 -18.56
N ILE A 42 1.92 -0.22 -18.70
CA ILE A 42 0.49 -0.08 -18.41
C ILE A 42 -0.31 -0.71 -19.57
N PRO A 43 -1.16 -1.71 -19.28
CA PRO A 43 -1.99 -2.29 -20.34
C PRO A 43 -3.11 -1.34 -20.74
N ALA A 44 -3.45 -1.33 -22.02
CA ALA A 44 -4.68 -0.73 -22.50
C ALA A 44 -5.87 -1.57 -22.02
N LEU A 45 -6.74 -1.00 -21.20
CA LEU A 45 -7.93 -1.66 -20.67
C LEU A 45 -9.17 -0.85 -21.08
N PRO A 46 -10.21 -1.50 -21.64
CA PRO A 46 -11.35 -0.78 -22.23
C PRO A 46 -12.19 -0.01 -21.21
N PHE A 47 -12.08 -0.34 -19.94
CA PHE A 47 -12.81 0.33 -18.85
C PHE A 47 -12.04 1.49 -18.21
N VAL A 48 -10.78 1.71 -18.58
CA VAL A 48 -9.97 2.83 -18.06
C VAL A 48 -10.35 4.12 -18.78
N ALA A 49 -10.62 5.16 -18.00
CA ALA A 49 -11.06 6.47 -18.47
C ALA A 49 -9.99 7.56 -18.26
N ALA A 50 -10.38 8.71 -17.74
CA ALA A 50 -9.50 9.86 -17.54
C ALA A 50 -8.43 9.63 -16.44
N PRO A 51 -7.25 10.26 -16.53
CA PRO A 51 -6.25 10.20 -15.48
C PRO A 51 -6.70 10.94 -14.21
N VAL A 52 -6.19 10.51 -13.04
CA VAL A 52 -6.29 11.25 -11.78
C VAL A 52 -5.21 12.34 -11.80
N PRO A 53 -5.54 13.63 -11.69
CA PRO A 53 -4.58 14.72 -11.92
C PRO A 53 -3.34 14.72 -11.02
N TRP A 54 -3.46 14.24 -9.79
CA TRP A 54 -2.40 14.23 -8.77
C TRP A 54 -1.64 12.90 -8.65
N GLU A 55 -2.04 11.87 -9.43
CA GLU A 55 -1.35 10.58 -9.40
C GLU A 55 -1.10 10.06 -10.81
N PRO A 56 0.15 10.09 -11.29
CA PRO A 56 0.49 9.69 -12.67
C PRO A 56 0.07 8.26 -13.06
N MET A 57 -0.03 7.36 -12.06
CA MET A 57 -0.47 5.99 -12.26
C MET A 57 -1.97 5.80 -11.95
N GLY A 58 -2.67 6.85 -11.54
CA GLY A 58 -4.08 6.86 -11.17
C GLY A 58 -5.00 7.15 -12.34
N TYR A 59 -6.07 6.38 -12.48
CA TYR A 59 -7.07 6.56 -13.53
C TYR A 59 -8.47 6.31 -12.96
N TYR A 60 -9.42 7.12 -13.38
CA TYR A 60 -10.83 6.79 -13.23
C TYR A 60 -11.20 5.64 -14.17
N TYR A 61 -12.24 4.90 -13.83
CA TYR A 61 -12.73 3.83 -14.69
C TYR A 61 -14.26 3.85 -14.75
N ASP A 62 -14.83 3.13 -15.72
CA ASP A 62 -16.27 2.99 -15.91
C ASP A 62 -16.92 2.33 -14.66
N PRO A 63 -17.84 3.00 -13.95
CA PRO A 63 -18.50 2.45 -12.76
C PRO A 63 -19.21 1.12 -12.97
N GLU A 64 -19.67 0.85 -14.20
CA GLU A 64 -20.33 -0.41 -14.56
C GLU A 64 -19.35 -1.56 -14.76
N ALA A 65 -18.08 -1.26 -14.94
CA ALA A 65 -17.03 -2.26 -15.04
C ALA A 65 -16.77 -2.93 -13.68
N ARG A 66 -16.28 -4.16 -13.73
CA ARG A 66 -15.91 -4.94 -12.53
C ARG A 66 -14.43 -5.30 -12.55
N PRO A 67 -13.52 -4.29 -12.48
CA PRO A 67 -12.08 -4.53 -12.62
C PRO A 67 -11.52 -5.47 -11.55
N GLY A 68 -12.16 -5.61 -10.39
CA GLY A 68 -11.80 -6.60 -9.36
C GLY A 68 -11.97 -8.06 -9.77
N LEU A 69 -12.72 -8.34 -10.84
CA LEU A 69 -12.89 -9.69 -11.41
C LEU A 69 -11.92 -9.99 -12.56
N HIS A 70 -11.29 -8.98 -13.11
CA HIS A 70 -10.34 -9.13 -14.21
C HIS A 70 -9.06 -9.82 -13.75
N VAL A 71 -8.47 -10.69 -14.56
CA VAL A 71 -7.27 -11.46 -14.20
C VAL A 71 -6.07 -10.58 -13.85
N TYR A 72 -5.95 -9.40 -14.42
CA TYR A 72 -4.87 -8.45 -14.11
C TYR A 72 -4.96 -7.87 -12.70
N HIS A 73 -6.14 -7.89 -12.07
CA HIS A 73 -6.26 -7.61 -10.65
C HIS A 73 -5.56 -8.69 -9.82
N GLU A 74 -5.75 -9.97 -10.16
CA GLU A 74 -5.06 -11.10 -9.49
C GLU A 74 -3.54 -11.07 -9.72
N ALA A 75 -3.10 -10.67 -10.92
CA ALA A 75 -1.70 -10.48 -11.27
C ALA A 75 -1.05 -9.25 -10.58
N GLY A 76 -1.83 -8.44 -9.85
CA GLY A 76 -1.34 -7.25 -9.15
C GLY A 76 -0.93 -6.09 -10.08
N VAL A 77 -1.52 -6.04 -11.29
CA VAL A 77 -1.24 -4.97 -12.28
C VAL A 77 -1.77 -3.63 -11.82
N TYR A 78 -2.83 -3.63 -11.03
CA TYR A 78 -3.41 -2.43 -10.43
C TYR A 78 -4.03 -2.68 -9.05
N TYR A 79 -4.26 -1.59 -8.34
CA TYR A 79 -4.99 -1.53 -7.08
C TYR A 79 -6.23 -0.65 -7.26
N LEU A 80 -7.39 -1.09 -6.79
CA LEU A 80 -8.62 -0.28 -6.78
C LEU A 80 -8.54 0.71 -5.62
N GLN A 81 -8.38 1.97 -5.91
CA GLN A 81 -8.18 3.02 -4.91
C GLN A 81 -8.99 4.26 -5.28
N GLU A 82 -9.67 4.81 -4.32
CA GLU A 82 -10.38 6.07 -4.45
C GLU A 82 -9.37 7.21 -4.75
N ALA A 83 -9.75 8.14 -5.63
CA ALA A 83 -8.82 9.13 -6.17
C ALA A 83 -8.23 10.07 -5.10
N SER A 84 -9.06 10.63 -4.18
CA SER A 84 -8.57 11.50 -3.11
C SER A 84 -7.64 10.77 -2.14
N ALA A 85 -7.84 9.45 -1.93
CA ALA A 85 -6.97 8.62 -1.10
C ALA A 85 -5.57 8.39 -1.71
N MET A 86 -5.33 8.77 -2.97
CA MET A 86 -3.99 8.75 -3.60
C MET A 86 -3.17 10.00 -3.27
N ALA A 87 -3.83 11.11 -2.90
CA ALA A 87 -3.19 12.40 -2.67
C ALA A 87 -2.15 12.41 -1.53
N PRO A 88 -2.37 11.78 -0.36
CA PRO A 88 -1.38 11.76 0.72
C PRO A 88 -0.02 11.21 0.30
N VAL A 89 0.03 10.20 -0.57
CA VAL A 89 1.30 9.66 -1.08
C VAL A 89 1.91 10.56 -2.16
N ALA A 90 1.09 11.25 -2.96
CA ALA A 90 1.59 12.27 -3.88
C ALA A 90 2.29 13.41 -3.12
N LEU A 91 1.71 13.85 -1.98
CA LEU A 91 2.28 14.85 -1.08
C LEU A 91 3.51 14.32 -0.30
N LEU A 92 3.50 13.05 0.10
CA LEU A 92 4.64 12.39 0.74
C LEU A 92 5.84 12.36 -0.20
N ASP A 93 5.61 12.16 -1.49
CA ASP A 93 6.59 12.12 -2.58
C ASP A 93 7.80 11.21 -2.28
N PRO A 94 7.58 9.91 -2.01
CA PRO A 94 8.68 9.00 -1.69
C PRO A 94 9.60 8.79 -2.89
N GLN A 95 10.92 8.84 -2.66
CA GLN A 95 11.94 8.72 -3.70
C GLN A 95 12.63 7.34 -3.65
N PRO A 96 13.07 6.79 -4.80
CA PRO A 96 13.85 5.56 -4.84
C PRO A 96 15.07 5.62 -3.89
N GLY A 97 15.28 4.54 -3.14
CA GLY A 97 16.36 4.43 -2.16
C GLY A 97 16.02 4.92 -0.74
N GLU A 98 14.87 5.56 -0.53
CA GLU A 98 14.43 6.02 0.78
C GLU A 98 13.89 4.89 1.68
N ARG A 99 13.90 5.17 2.98
CA ARG A 99 13.30 4.37 4.04
C ARG A 99 11.97 5.01 4.42
N VAL A 100 10.88 4.32 4.15
CA VAL A 100 9.53 4.85 4.34
C VAL A 100 8.77 4.01 5.36
N CYS A 101 7.97 4.66 6.22
CA CYS A 101 7.03 4.02 7.12
C CYS A 101 5.60 4.49 6.81
N ASP A 102 4.71 3.53 6.62
CA ASP A 102 3.25 3.74 6.61
C ASP A 102 2.71 3.19 7.93
N LEU A 103 2.37 4.07 8.86
CA LEU A 103 2.13 3.73 10.26
C LEU A 103 0.74 3.16 10.52
N CYS A 104 -0.26 3.46 9.66
CA CYS A 104 -1.65 3.00 9.73
C CYS A 104 -2.09 2.40 8.37
N ALA A 105 -1.38 1.41 7.89
CA ALA A 105 -1.24 1.04 6.50
C ALA A 105 -2.43 0.30 5.85
N SER A 106 -3.29 -0.35 6.65
CA SER A 106 -4.34 -1.22 6.10
C SER A 106 -5.50 -0.43 5.46
N PRO A 107 -6.01 -0.90 4.32
CA PRO A 107 -5.81 -2.21 3.66
C PRO A 107 -4.60 -2.29 2.70
N GLY A 108 -3.79 -1.23 2.54
CA GLY A 108 -2.57 -1.25 1.75
C GLY A 108 -2.59 -0.37 0.49
N GLY A 109 -3.64 0.43 0.26
CA GLY A 109 -3.71 1.32 -0.89
C GLY A 109 -2.54 2.30 -0.95
N LYS A 110 -2.29 3.02 0.15
CA LYS A 110 -1.19 3.97 0.27
C LYS A 110 0.17 3.29 0.35
N SER A 111 0.30 2.18 1.11
CA SER A 111 1.53 1.38 1.17
C SER A 111 1.97 0.88 -0.21
N THR A 112 1.04 0.36 -1.02
CA THR A 112 1.36 -0.14 -2.36
C THR A 112 1.66 0.99 -3.36
N GLN A 113 1.12 2.19 -3.13
CA GLN A 113 1.48 3.40 -3.87
C GLN A 113 2.90 3.84 -3.55
N ILE A 114 3.27 3.89 -2.26
CA ILE A 114 4.64 4.16 -1.80
C ILE A 114 5.62 3.17 -2.44
N ALA A 115 5.32 1.87 -2.39
CA ALA A 115 6.17 0.84 -2.99
C ALA A 115 6.36 1.03 -4.50
N GLY A 116 5.30 1.47 -5.21
CA GLY A 116 5.36 1.83 -6.62
C GLY A 116 6.31 3.01 -6.89
N ARG A 117 6.28 4.05 -6.04
CA ARG A 117 7.17 5.21 -6.15
C ARG A 117 8.63 4.87 -5.82
N LEU A 118 8.87 3.94 -4.91
CA LEU A 118 10.22 3.45 -4.59
C LEU A 118 10.85 2.62 -5.72
N LEU A 119 10.11 2.18 -6.73
CA LEU A 119 10.59 1.43 -7.90
C LEU A 119 11.49 0.23 -7.55
N GLY A 120 11.18 -0.48 -6.45
CA GLY A 120 11.96 -1.62 -5.97
C GLY A 120 13.30 -1.24 -5.29
N GLN A 121 13.56 0.05 -5.08
CA GLN A 121 14.74 0.56 -4.38
C GLN A 121 14.34 1.11 -3.01
N GLY A 122 15.22 0.97 -2.00
CA GLY A 122 14.90 1.40 -0.64
C GLY A 122 14.10 0.36 0.14
N MET A 123 13.30 0.81 1.12
CA MET A 123 12.52 -0.07 1.97
C MET A 123 11.25 0.59 2.48
N LEU A 124 10.24 -0.23 2.74
CA LEU A 124 8.95 0.20 3.27
C LEU A 124 8.58 -0.64 4.50
N VAL A 125 8.26 0.01 5.61
CA VAL A 125 7.59 -0.62 6.75
C VAL A 125 6.12 -0.24 6.72
N CYS A 126 5.23 -1.25 6.67
CA CYS A 126 3.78 -1.09 6.69
C CYS A 126 3.26 -1.63 8.00
N ASN A 127 2.71 -0.78 8.85
CA ASN A 127 2.19 -1.20 10.15
C ASN A 127 0.66 -1.14 10.22
N GLU A 128 0.08 -2.09 10.90
CA GLU A 128 -1.34 -2.10 11.24
C GLU A 128 -1.56 -2.74 12.61
N ILE A 129 -2.16 -2.01 13.53
CA ILE A 129 -2.40 -2.49 14.91
C ILE A 129 -3.43 -3.61 14.98
N ASN A 130 -4.44 -3.63 14.10
CA ASN A 130 -5.46 -4.65 14.05
C ASN A 130 -4.95 -5.91 13.31
N PRO A 131 -4.89 -7.09 13.96
CA PRO A 131 -4.31 -8.29 13.36
C PRO A 131 -5.11 -8.84 12.16
N LYS A 132 -6.43 -8.62 12.10
CA LYS A 132 -7.24 -9.03 10.94
C LYS A 132 -6.94 -8.13 9.74
N ARG A 133 -6.87 -6.83 9.96
CA ARG A 133 -6.53 -5.84 8.92
C ARG A 133 -5.08 -5.99 8.45
N ALA A 134 -4.13 -6.28 9.35
CA ALA A 134 -2.73 -6.53 8.99
C ALA A 134 -2.56 -7.73 8.05
N LYS A 135 -3.41 -8.77 8.16
CA LYS A 135 -3.46 -9.90 7.21
C LYS A 135 -3.93 -9.47 5.82
N ILE A 136 -4.92 -8.55 5.75
CA ILE A 136 -5.41 -7.99 4.47
C ILE A 136 -4.29 -7.19 3.80
N LEU A 137 -3.62 -6.33 4.56
CA LEU A 137 -2.44 -5.57 4.12
C LEU A 137 -1.35 -6.50 3.55
N SER A 138 -0.97 -7.55 4.29
CA SER A 138 0.04 -8.51 3.87
C SER A 138 -0.33 -9.21 2.54
N ARG A 139 -1.61 -9.56 2.34
CA ARG A 139 -2.11 -10.13 1.08
C ARG A 139 -2.03 -9.15 -0.09
N ASN A 140 -2.32 -7.86 0.13
CA ASN A 140 -2.21 -6.84 -0.91
C ASN A 140 -0.75 -6.56 -1.28
N ILE A 141 0.17 -6.53 -0.32
CA ILE A 141 1.62 -6.45 -0.57
C ILE A 141 2.09 -7.64 -1.42
N GLU A 142 1.62 -8.85 -1.10
CA GLU A 142 1.92 -10.07 -1.87
C GLU A 142 1.36 -9.99 -3.29
N ARG A 143 0.06 -9.70 -3.43
CA ARG A 143 -0.64 -9.66 -4.71
C ARG A 143 0.02 -8.69 -5.70
N LEU A 144 0.50 -7.53 -5.22
CA LEU A 144 1.19 -6.56 -6.06
C LEU A 144 2.68 -6.91 -6.33
N GLY A 145 3.19 -8.02 -5.77
CA GLY A 145 4.56 -8.47 -6.00
C GLY A 145 5.62 -7.55 -5.39
N ILE A 146 5.35 -6.96 -4.23
CA ILE A 146 6.24 -6.00 -3.59
C ILE A 146 7.29 -6.72 -2.74
N ALA A 147 8.56 -6.64 -3.14
CA ALA A 147 9.68 -7.27 -2.45
C ALA A 147 10.24 -6.43 -1.29
N GLY A 148 10.24 -5.10 -1.44
CA GLY A 148 10.87 -4.17 -0.50
C GLY A 148 10.03 -3.79 0.72
N ALA A 149 8.92 -4.51 1.02
CA ALA A 149 8.01 -4.17 2.10
C ALA A 149 8.06 -5.18 3.25
N VAL A 150 8.06 -4.64 4.48
CA VAL A 150 7.91 -5.38 5.74
C VAL A 150 6.57 -5.03 6.35
N VAL A 151 5.77 -6.04 6.72
CA VAL A 151 4.47 -5.85 7.36
C VAL A 151 4.56 -6.20 8.84
N THR A 152 4.23 -5.25 9.70
CA THR A 152 4.21 -5.39 11.16
C THR A 152 2.79 -5.28 11.71
N ASN A 153 2.56 -5.88 12.89
CA ASN A 153 1.31 -5.78 13.64
C ASN A 153 1.61 -5.30 15.05
N GLU A 154 1.94 -4.02 15.17
CA GLU A 154 2.40 -3.41 16.41
C GLU A 154 1.64 -2.13 16.75
N PRO A 155 1.57 -1.75 18.04
CA PRO A 155 1.23 -0.39 18.42
C PRO A 155 2.27 0.60 17.88
N PRO A 156 1.88 1.83 17.48
CA PRO A 156 2.82 2.86 17.02
C PRO A 156 4.00 3.12 17.94
N ALA A 157 3.77 3.10 19.26
CA ALA A 157 4.80 3.30 20.26
C ALA A 157 5.91 2.23 20.24
N ALA A 158 5.57 0.97 19.94
CA ALA A 158 6.57 -0.10 19.83
C ALA A 158 7.49 0.11 18.62
N LEU A 159 6.95 0.63 17.51
CA LEU A 159 7.75 0.98 16.34
C LEU A 159 8.65 2.19 16.62
N SER A 160 8.12 3.23 17.28
CA SER A 160 8.89 4.42 17.65
C SER A 160 10.08 4.04 18.56
N GLN A 161 9.87 3.17 19.56
CA GLN A 161 10.95 2.65 20.40
C GLN A 161 11.98 1.82 19.62
N ARG A 162 11.53 1.04 18.63
CA ARG A 162 12.40 0.11 17.91
C ARG A 162 13.24 0.77 16.85
N PHE A 163 12.66 1.71 16.10
CA PHE A 163 13.30 2.33 14.96
C PHE A 163 13.93 3.69 15.30
N GLY A 164 13.37 4.44 16.27
CA GLY A 164 13.81 5.80 16.52
C GLY A 164 13.74 6.67 15.27
N SER A 165 14.59 7.66 15.15
CA SER A 165 14.68 8.61 14.03
C SER A 165 15.25 7.95 12.75
N PHE A 166 14.59 6.92 12.24
CA PHE A 166 15.13 6.05 11.18
C PHE A 166 14.64 6.40 9.78
N PHE A 167 13.37 6.83 9.63
CA PHE A 167 12.73 6.92 8.33
C PHE A 167 12.95 8.28 7.66
N ASP A 168 13.20 8.24 6.35
CA ASP A 168 13.27 9.42 5.51
C ASP A 168 11.90 10.06 5.36
N ARG A 169 10.86 9.21 5.27
CA ARG A 169 9.46 9.63 5.16
C ARG A 169 8.55 8.76 6.03
N VAL A 170 7.56 9.40 6.65
CA VAL A 170 6.53 8.71 7.44
C VAL A 170 5.17 9.18 6.97
N LEU A 171 4.27 8.23 6.71
CA LEU A 171 2.86 8.47 6.45
C LEU A 171 2.03 8.05 7.66
N VAL A 172 1.14 8.94 8.08
CA VAL A 172 0.09 8.67 9.07
C VAL A 172 -1.26 8.92 8.41
N ASP A 173 -1.80 7.89 7.73
CA ASP A 173 -3.20 7.89 7.29
C ASP A 173 -4.04 7.44 8.47
N ALA A 174 -4.44 8.39 9.31
CA ALA A 174 -4.91 8.12 10.65
C ALA A 174 -6.33 7.52 10.68
N PRO A 175 -6.63 6.63 11.63
CA PRO A 175 -8.01 6.25 11.90
C PRO A 175 -8.78 7.50 12.35
N CYS A 176 -9.89 7.79 11.68
CA CYS A 176 -10.70 9.00 11.84
C CYS A 176 -12.18 8.68 11.90
N SER A 177 -13.02 9.70 12.12
CA SER A 177 -14.49 9.58 12.12
C SER A 177 -15.09 9.20 10.76
N GLY A 178 -14.31 9.34 9.67
CA GLY A 178 -14.64 8.77 8.36
C GLY A 178 -15.77 9.48 7.61
N GLU A 179 -15.95 10.78 7.75
CA GLU A 179 -17.02 11.54 7.12
C GLU A 179 -16.97 11.52 5.58
N GLY A 180 -15.78 11.46 4.98
CA GLY A 180 -15.60 11.22 3.56
C GLY A 180 -16.01 9.82 3.11
N MET A 181 -16.33 8.92 4.05
CA MET A 181 -16.81 7.56 3.75
C MET A 181 -18.33 7.42 3.79
N PHE A 182 -19.08 8.47 4.13
CA PHE A 182 -20.54 8.43 4.28
C PHE A 182 -21.28 7.93 3.04
N ARG A 183 -20.77 8.20 1.84
CA ARG A 183 -21.33 7.66 0.59
C ARG A 183 -21.00 6.19 0.36
N LYS A 184 -19.99 5.66 1.03
CA LYS A 184 -19.45 4.33 0.78
C LYS A 184 -19.88 3.31 1.82
N GLU A 185 -19.94 3.73 3.08
CA GLU A 185 -20.13 2.85 4.23
C GLU A 185 -21.25 3.37 5.13
N GLU A 186 -22.40 2.68 5.15
CA GLU A 186 -23.53 3.03 6.00
C GLU A 186 -23.14 3.04 7.49
N ALA A 187 -22.25 2.14 7.89
CA ALA A 187 -21.73 2.08 9.25
C ALA A 187 -21.02 3.38 9.66
N ALA A 188 -20.31 4.05 8.73
CA ALA A 188 -19.66 5.32 9.02
C ALA A 188 -20.67 6.41 9.42
N VAL A 189 -21.85 6.41 8.79
CA VAL A 189 -22.95 7.33 9.15
C VAL A 189 -23.58 6.97 10.50
N THR A 190 -23.78 5.68 10.74
CA THR A 190 -24.47 5.17 11.95
C THR A 190 -23.61 5.35 13.20
N ASP A 191 -22.31 5.13 13.08
CA ASP A 191 -21.36 5.17 14.20
C ASP A 191 -20.83 6.59 14.48
N TRP A 192 -21.15 7.56 13.61
CA TRP A 192 -20.69 8.93 13.76
C TRP A 192 -21.39 9.67 14.90
N SER A 193 -20.62 10.36 15.71
CA SER A 193 -21.08 11.33 16.70
C SER A 193 -19.98 12.37 17.00
N PRO A 194 -20.33 13.54 17.59
CA PRO A 194 -19.31 14.49 18.05
C PRO A 194 -18.29 13.86 19.04
N GLU A 195 -18.73 12.95 19.89
CA GLU A 195 -17.88 12.22 20.83
C GLU A 195 -16.92 11.28 20.11
N ALA A 196 -17.36 10.64 19.01
CA ALA A 196 -16.50 9.80 18.16
C ALA A 196 -15.43 10.65 17.50
N VAL A 197 -15.74 11.85 16.99
CA VAL A 197 -14.79 12.83 16.45
C VAL A 197 -13.73 13.16 17.50
N GLN A 198 -14.14 13.52 18.72
CA GLN A 198 -13.23 13.86 19.82
C GLN A 198 -12.33 12.68 20.24
N MET A 199 -12.88 11.46 20.24
CA MET A 199 -12.12 10.25 20.53
C MET A 199 -11.07 9.99 19.45
N CYS A 200 -11.42 10.18 18.17
CA CYS A 200 -10.49 10.05 17.05
C CYS A 200 -9.37 11.09 17.14
N ALA A 201 -9.71 12.38 17.39
CA ALA A 201 -8.73 13.46 17.52
C ALA A 201 -7.68 13.15 18.62
N ARG A 202 -8.11 12.67 19.80
CA ARG A 202 -7.17 12.28 20.87
C ARG A 202 -6.24 11.14 20.42
N ARG A 203 -6.79 10.08 19.77
CA ARG A 203 -6.01 8.95 19.26
C ARG A 203 -5.02 9.38 18.18
N GLN A 204 -5.41 10.30 17.31
CA GLN A 204 -4.55 10.87 16.28
C GLN A 204 -3.37 11.63 16.88
N GLY A 205 -3.59 12.40 17.95
CA GLY A 205 -2.52 13.06 18.69
C GLY A 205 -1.47 12.06 19.22
N GLU A 206 -1.91 10.95 19.83
CA GLU A 206 -1.01 9.89 20.33
C GLU A 206 -0.22 9.21 19.19
N ILE A 207 -0.87 8.98 18.04
CA ILE A 207 -0.22 8.38 16.85
C ILE A 207 0.82 9.34 16.27
N LEU A 208 0.48 10.64 16.17
CA LEU A 208 1.38 11.68 15.66
C LEU A 208 2.62 11.84 16.56
N ASP A 209 2.47 11.80 17.88
CA ASP A 209 3.59 11.85 18.82
C ASP A 209 4.54 10.64 18.62
N CYS A 210 4.00 9.45 18.37
CA CYS A 210 4.81 8.29 18.01
C CYS A 210 5.48 8.44 16.63
N ALA A 211 4.78 9.02 15.65
CA ALA A 211 5.31 9.26 14.32
C ALA A 211 6.47 10.25 14.31
N ALA A 212 6.41 11.30 15.15
CA ALA A 212 7.51 12.26 15.33
C ALA A 212 8.83 11.56 15.68
N GLY A 213 8.77 10.55 16.57
CA GLY A 213 9.92 9.74 16.94
C GLY A 213 10.48 8.86 15.81
N LEU A 214 9.72 8.60 14.74
CA LEU A 214 10.12 7.77 13.61
C LEU A 214 10.81 8.55 12.50
N VAL A 215 10.45 9.82 12.30
CA VAL A 215 11.01 10.68 11.25
C VAL A 215 12.43 11.08 11.62
N ARG A 216 13.40 10.87 10.73
CA ARG A 216 14.77 11.38 10.95
C ARG A 216 14.83 12.91 10.83
N PRO A 217 15.85 13.56 11.40
CA PRO A 217 16.13 14.97 11.10
C PRO A 217 16.25 15.19 9.57
N GLY A 218 15.60 16.22 9.04
CA GLY A 218 15.49 16.48 7.60
C GLY A 218 14.51 15.58 6.86
N GLY A 219 13.78 14.67 7.55
CA GLY A 219 12.75 13.81 6.98
C GLY A 219 11.39 14.51 6.88
N ARG A 220 10.45 13.88 6.15
CA ARG A 220 9.09 14.38 5.92
C ARG A 220 8.06 13.49 6.61
N LEU A 221 7.09 14.11 7.26
CA LEU A 221 5.87 13.50 7.79
C LEU A 221 4.68 14.00 6.98
N VAL A 222 3.85 13.08 6.49
CA VAL A 222 2.53 13.41 5.98
C VAL A 222 1.48 12.81 6.90
N TYR A 223 0.61 13.66 7.41
CA TYR A 223 -0.58 13.30 8.15
C TYR A 223 -1.78 13.38 7.23
N SER A 224 -2.71 12.43 7.26
CA SER A 224 -3.94 12.46 6.47
C SER A 224 -5.10 11.80 7.18
N THR A 225 -6.31 12.25 6.84
CA THR A 225 -7.59 11.70 7.27
C THR A 225 -8.58 11.67 6.11
N CYS A 226 -9.63 10.85 6.24
CA CYS A 226 -10.78 10.88 5.36
C CYS A 226 -12.01 11.51 6.06
N THR A 227 -11.80 12.56 6.86
CA THR A 227 -12.86 13.33 7.52
C THR A 227 -12.82 14.79 7.10
N PHE A 228 -13.81 15.57 7.53
CA PHE A 228 -13.90 17.02 7.33
C PHE A 228 -13.89 17.77 8.68
N ALA A 229 -13.73 17.06 9.79
CA ALA A 229 -13.78 17.61 11.13
C ALA A 229 -12.49 18.39 11.44
N PRO A 230 -12.54 19.72 11.70
CA PRO A 230 -11.35 20.51 12.03
C PRO A 230 -10.56 19.97 13.22
N GLN A 231 -11.24 19.35 14.19
CA GLN A 231 -10.62 18.73 15.37
C GLN A 231 -9.66 17.59 15.03
N GLU A 232 -9.98 16.87 13.95
CA GLU A 232 -9.19 15.75 13.45
C GLU A 232 -8.18 16.18 12.38
N ASP A 233 -8.31 17.38 11.84
CA ASP A 233 -7.57 17.93 10.72
C ASP A 233 -6.63 19.05 11.18
N GLU A 234 -6.99 20.31 10.97
CA GLU A 234 -6.14 21.48 11.24
C GLU A 234 -5.75 21.60 12.73
N GLU A 235 -6.74 21.39 13.63
CA GLU A 235 -6.49 21.50 15.08
C GLU A 235 -5.55 20.40 15.57
N ALA A 236 -5.65 19.18 15.02
CA ALA A 236 -4.73 18.08 15.32
C ALA A 236 -3.28 18.40 14.90
N VAL A 237 -3.12 19.00 13.69
CA VAL A 237 -1.81 19.41 13.18
C VAL A 237 -1.23 20.57 13.99
N GLN A 238 -2.05 21.57 14.33
CA GLN A 238 -1.62 22.71 15.14
C GLN A 238 -1.15 22.26 16.53
N ALA A 239 -1.94 21.43 17.20
CA ALA A 239 -1.59 20.86 18.50
C ALA A 239 -0.32 20.00 18.44
N PHE A 240 -0.08 19.29 17.31
CA PHE A 240 1.17 18.56 17.08
C PHE A 240 2.36 19.50 16.97
N LEU A 241 2.28 20.56 16.18
CA LEU A 241 3.37 21.55 16.01
C LEU A 241 3.73 22.26 17.32
N GLU A 242 2.74 22.52 18.19
CA GLU A 242 2.99 23.10 19.52
C GLU A 242 3.81 22.15 20.42
N ARG A 243 3.58 20.83 20.34
CA ARG A 243 4.30 19.82 21.12
C ARG A 243 5.66 19.43 20.52
N HIS A 244 5.82 19.61 19.21
CA HIS A 244 7.02 19.21 18.45
C HIS A 244 7.62 20.40 17.69
N PRO A 245 8.30 21.34 18.38
CA PRO A 245 8.84 22.55 17.76
C PRO A 245 9.98 22.30 16.77
N ASP A 246 10.49 21.07 16.70
CA ASP A 246 11.44 20.60 15.69
C ASP A 246 10.77 20.23 14.36
N PHE A 247 9.43 20.28 14.27
CA PHE A 247 8.68 20.14 13.01
C PHE A 247 8.17 21.50 12.52
N VAL A 248 8.22 21.68 11.21
CA VAL A 248 7.69 22.87 10.54
C VAL A 248 6.81 22.47 9.36
N PRO A 249 5.78 23.27 9.01
CA PRO A 249 5.05 23.09 7.76
C PRO A 249 5.98 23.12 6.54
N GLU A 250 5.80 22.19 5.61
CA GLU A 250 6.55 22.13 4.34
C GLU A 250 5.56 22.31 3.17
N PRO A 251 5.34 23.54 2.67
CA PRO A 251 4.43 23.80 1.56
C PRO A 251 4.82 23.04 0.31
N VAL A 252 3.81 22.48 -0.38
CA VAL A 252 3.95 21.77 -1.66
C VAL A 252 3.00 22.42 -2.67
N GLU A 253 3.51 22.75 -3.86
CA GLU A 253 2.68 23.29 -4.93
C GLU A 253 1.75 22.21 -5.48
N VAL A 254 0.47 22.31 -5.17
CA VAL A 254 -0.58 21.38 -5.59
C VAL A 254 -1.83 22.14 -6.07
N PRO A 255 -1.94 22.40 -7.38
CA PRO A 255 -3.00 23.25 -7.91
C PRO A 255 -4.42 22.64 -7.79
N TRP A 256 -4.52 21.39 -7.41
CA TRP A 256 -5.78 20.65 -7.32
C TRP A 256 -6.42 20.69 -5.92
N PHE A 257 -5.68 21.11 -4.90
CA PHE A 257 -6.15 21.06 -3.50
C PHE A 257 -6.30 22.46 -2.94
N GLU A 258 -7.24 22.62 -2.03
CA GLU A 258 -7.41 23.85 -1.29
C GLU A 258 -6.48 23.90 -0.08
N GLU A 259 -5.68 24.93 0.03
CA GLU A 259 -4.87 25.19 1.20
C GLU A 259 -5.76 25.75 2.32
N SER A 260 -5.87 25.01 3.42
CA SER A 260 -6.68 25.39 4.60
C SER A 260 -5.83 25.93 5.77
N GLY A 261 -4.50 25.92 5.61
CA GLY A 261 -3.51 26.39 6.55
C GLY A 261 -2.10 26.11 6.02
N PRO A 262 -1.03 26.55 6.69
CA PRO A 262 0.34 26.35 6.22
C PRO A 262 0.65 24.87 5.95
N ALA A 263 0.81 24.49 4.67
CA ALA A 263 1.03 23.11 4.21
C ALA A 263 -0.08 22.12 4.61
N MET A 264 -1.31 22.59 4.76
CA MET A 264 -2.51 21.82 5.05
C MET A 264 -3.47 21.93 3.86
N TYR A 265 -3.92 20.78 3.36
CA TYR A 265 -4.65 20.68 2.09
C TYR A 265 -5.95 19.92 2.28
N ARG A 266 -7.05 20.51 1.80
CA ARG A 266 -8.38 19.87 1.74
C ARG A 266 -8.74 19.47 0.32
N MET A 267 -9.27 18.29 0.20
CA MET A 267 -9.77 17.69 -1.04
C MET A 267 -11.29 17.57 -0.91
N TRP A 268 -12.01 18.61 -1.33
CA TRP A 268 -13.44 18.65 -1.21
C TRP A 268 -14.17 17.91 -2.34
N PRO A 269 -15.19 17.06 -2.05
CA PRO A 269 -15.88 16.28 -3.09
C PRO A 269 -16.71 17.12 -4.06
N HIS A 270 -17.00 18.38 -3.77
CA HIS A 270 -17.66 19.30 -4.69
C HIS A 270 -16.68 20.03 -5.63
N ARG A 271 -15.38 20.04 -5.32
CA ARG A 271 -14.32 20.69 -6.11
C ARG A 271 -13.50 19.69 -6.94
N LEU A 272 -13.49 18.41 -6.57
CA LEU A 272 -12.77 17.37 -7.29
C LEU A 272 -13.59 16.06 -7.37
N LEU A 273 -13.18 15.17 -8.28
CA LEU A 273 -13.78 13.84 -8.39
C LEU A 273 -13.14 12.90 -7.36
N GLY A 274 -13.74 12.87 -6.17
CA GLY A 274 -13.29 12.03 -5.05
C GLY A 274 -14.26 12.08 -3.88
N GLU A 275 -13.98 11.31 -2.82
CA GLU A 275 -14.82 11.23 -1.62
C GLU A 275 -14.48 12.30 -0.58
N GLY A 276 -13.32 12.90 -0.72
CA GLY A 276 -12.79 13.90 0.21
C GLY A 276 -11.67 13.34 1.09
N HIS A 277 -10.69 14.21 1.34
CA HIS A 277 -9.53 13.90 2.19
C HIS A 277 -8.96 15.19 2.77
N PHE A 278 -8.21 15.05 3.86
CA PHE A 278 -7.32 16.09 4.39
C PHE A 278 -5.89 15.54 4.41
N ALA A 279 -4.91 16.41 4.15
CA ALA A 279 -3.50 16.07 4.35
C ALA A 279 -2.68 17.29 4.79
N ALA A 280 -1.70 17.06 5.67
CA ALA A 280 -0.70 18.04 6.07
C ALA A 280 0.70 17.52 5.81
N VAL A 281 1.60 18.38 5.35
CA VAL A 281 2.99 18.05 5.04
C VAL A 281 3.90 18.77 6.01
N LEU A 282 4.69 18.01 6.76
CA LEU A 282 5.56 18.50 7.82
C LEU A 282 6.99 18.02 7.60
N ARG A 283 7.96 18.87 7.90
CA ARG A 283 9.39 18.54 7.84
C ARG A 283 9.99 18.60 9.24
N ARG A 284 10.72 17.56 9.61
CA ARG A 284 11.53 17.60 10.83
C ARG A 284 12.83 18.36 10.57
N MET A 285 13.09 19.38 11.35
CA MET A 285 14.32 20.17 11.29
C MET A 285 15.50 19.40 11.91
N GLY A 286 16.73 19.80 11.59
CA GLY A 286 17.95 19.20 12.11
C GLY A 286 18.86 18.61 11.04
N HIS A 287 20.01 18.11 11.47
CA HIS A 287 21.00 17.49 10.57
C HIS A 287 20.91 15.97 10.62
N GLU A 288 21.18 15.33 9.49
CA GLU A 288 21.15 13.87 9.35
C GLU A 288 22.21 13.24 10.26
N GLU A 289 21.80 12.27 11.07
CA GLU A 289 22.70 11.39 11.81
C GLU A 289 23.20 10.26 10.90
N GLU A 290 24.33 9.62 11.28
CA GLU A 290 24.86 8.46 10.55
C GLU A 290 23.81 7.36 10.43
N ARG A 291 23.65 6.84 9.23
CA ARG A 291 22.73 5.73 8.97
C ARG A 291 23.26 4.45 9.60
N PRO A 292 22.42 3.67 10.31
CA PRO A 292 22.85 2.40 10.87
C PRO A 292 23.33 1.47 9.76
N ALA A 293 24.43 0.77 10.02
CA ALA A 293 24.97 -0.22 9.09
C ALA A 293 23.96 -1.35 8.87
N PRO A 294 23.86 -1.89 7.64
CA PRO A 294 23.04 -3.05 7.35
C PRO A 294 23.51 -4.27 8.14
N LEU A 295 22.56 -5.12 8.55
CA LEU A 295 22.90 -6.40 9.20
C LEU A 295 23.67 -7.32 8.25
N PRO A 296 24.56 -8.20 8.78
CA PRO A 296 25.24 -9.19 7.98
C PRO A 296 24.26 -10.10 7.22
N ALA A 297 24.58 -10.43 5.98
CA ALA A 297 23.84 -11.38 5.19
C ALA A 297 24.12 -12.83 5.64
N GLU A 298 23.06 -13.63 5.78
CA GLU A 298 23.15 -15.07 5.94
C GLU A 298 23.54 -15.73 4.59
N LYS A 299 24.04 -16.97 4.64
CA LYS A 299 24.30 -17.74 3.41
C LYS A 299 22.99 -18.24 2.82
N LEU A 300 22.87 -18.15 1.50
CA LEU A 300 21.74 -18.72 0.77
C LEU A 300 21.78 -20.26 0.87
N PRO A 301 20.64 -20.93 1.09
CA PRO A 301 20.54 -22.37 1.03
C PRO A 301 20.87 -22.91 -0.37
N LYS A 302 21.61 -24.02 -0.45
CA LYS A 302 21.98 -24.66 -1.72
C LYS A 302 20.77 -25.00 -2.61
N GLN A 303 19.67 -25.40 -2.00
CA GLN A 303 18.42 -25.72 -2.71
C GLN A 303 17.87 -24.49 -3.44
N TRP A 304 17.94 -23.29 -2.83
CA TRP A 304 17.58 -22.03 -3.48
C TRP A 304 18.54 -21.69 -4.62
N GLU A 305 19.86 -21.81 -4.41
CA GLU A 305 20.85 -21.49 -5.44
C GLU A 305 20.65 -22.33 -6.71
N LEU A 306 20.37 -23.62 -6.54
CA LEU A 306 20.08 -24.53 -7.66
C LEU A 306 18.79 -24.12 -8.37
N PHE A 307 17.70 -23.86 -7.63
CA PHE A 307 16.42 -23.43 -8.17
C PHE A 307 16.54 -22.09 -8.93
N ALA A 308 17.20 -21.10 -8.32
CA ALA A 308 17.38 -19.78 -8.93
C ALA A 308 18.23 -19.85 -10.20
N LYS A 309 19.28 -20.68 -10.22
CA LYS A 309 20.12 -20.91 -11.41
C LYS A 309 19.35 -21.58 -12.55
N GLU A 310 18.54 -22.59 -12.22
CA GLU A 310 17.69 -23.29 -13.19
C GLU A 310 16.75 -22.34 -13.90
N LEU A 311 16.04 -21.48 -13.14
CA LEU A 311 15.05 -20.55 -13.66
C LEU A 311 15.63 -19.19 -14.09
N GLY A 312 16.92 -18.91 -13.81
CA GLY A 312 17.57 -17.65 -14.14
C GLY A 312 17.12 -16.48 -13.27
N ILE A 313 16.71 -16.73 -12.02
CA ILE A 313 16.20 -15.72 -11.10
C ILE A 313 17.36 -14.89 -10.54
N ARG A 314 17.19 -13.54 -10.56
CA ARG A 314 18.08 -12.58 -9.92
C ARG A 314 17.25 -11.77 -8.91
N LEU A 315 17.68 -11.76 -7.65
CA LEU A 315 17.04 -10.98 -6.60
C LEU A 315 17.53 -9.53 -6.60
N PRO A 316 16.71 -8.58 -6.13
CA PRO A 316 17.14 -7.18 -5.93
C PRO A 316 18.14 -7.08 -4.76
N GLU A 317 18.58 -5.86 -4.44
CA GLU A 317 19.39 -5.63 -3.24
C GLU A 317 18.64 -6.08 -1.98
N GLY A 318 19.25 -6.95 -1.18
CA GLY A 318 18.62 -7.53 0.00
C GLY A 318 19.49 -8.61 0.64
N ARG A 319 18.91 -9.29 1.64
CA ARG A 319 19.57 -10.40 2.35
C ARG A 319 18.61 -11.53 2.64
N PRO A 320 19.07 -12.80 2.61
CA PRO A 320 18.27 -13.95 3.01
C PRO A 320 18.07 -13.96 4.52
N VAL A 321 16.88 -14.42 4.94
CA VAL A 321 16.55 -14.74 6.33
C VAL A 321 15.66 -15.98 6.32
N CYS A 322 15.96 -16.97 7.18
CA CYS A 322 15.14 -18.15 7.35
C CYS A 322 14.30 -18.07 8.62
N PHE A 323 12.99 -18.29 8.49
CA PHE A 323 12.09 -18.54 9.61
C PHE A 323 11.57 -19.97 9.52
N GLY A 324 12.16 -20.88 10.32
CA GLY A 324 11.96 -22.32 10.17
C GLY A 324 12.44 -22.79 8.79
N GLU A 325 11.56 -23.41 8.02
CA GLU A 325 11.87 -23.86 6.65
C GLU A 325 11.60 -22.78 5.58
N THR A 326 10.98 -21.66 5.93
CA THR A 326 10.61 -20.60 4.98
C THR A 326 11.75 -19.61 4.79
N LEU A 327 12.18 -19.47 3.54
CA LEU A 327 13.21 -18.53 3.12
C LEU A 327 12.55 -17.21 2.67
N TRP A 328 13.02 -16.12 3.24
CA TRP A 328 12.60 -14.75 2.93
C TRP A 328 13.75 -13.94 2.37
N TRP A 329 13.42 -12.98 1.51
CA TRP A 329 14.33 -11.95 1.04
C TRP A 329 13.96 -10.61 1.68
N VAL A 330 14.81 -10.13 2.55
CA VAL A 330 14.58 -8.93 3.36
C VAL A 330 15.37 -7.76 2.78
N PRO A 331 14.81 -6.52 2.73
CA PRO A 331 15.57 -5.36 2.28
C PRO A 331 16.91 -5.20 3.01
N ALA A 332 17.98 -4.90 2.28
CA ALA A 332 19.35 -4.90 2.84
C ALA A 332 19.50 -3.96 4.06
N ARG A 333 18.84 -2.80 4.01
CA ARG A 333 18.94 -1.76 5.05
C ARG A 333 17.96 -1.95 6.21
N MET A 334 17.15 -3.02 6.20
CA MET A 334 16.24 -3.33 7.29
C MET A 334 17.04 -3.69 8.55
N PRO A 335 16.81 -2.98 9.68
CA PRO A 335 17.43 -3.34 10.96
C PRO A 335 16.86 -4.65 11.50
N ASP A 336 17.41 -5.11 12.63
CA ASP A 336 16.92 -6.31 13.31
C ASP A 336 15.44 -6.15 13.71
N LEU A 337 14.60 -7.11 13.28
CA LEU A 337 13.16 -7.14 13.55
C LEU A 337 12.80 -7.94 14.82
N LYS A 338 13.80 -8.38 15.59
CA LYS A 338 13.55 -9.10 16.86
C LYS A 338 12.65 -8.29 17.78
N ARG A 339 11.77 -8.99 18.49
CA ARG A 339 10.76 -8.45 19.42
C ARG A 339 9.62 -7.68 18.76
N LEU A 340 9.53 -7.64 17.43
CA LEU A 340 8.37 -7.14 16.71
C LEU A 340 7.50 -8.30 16.20
N LYS A 341 6.19 -8.11 16.19
CA LYS A 341 5.23 -9.01 15.52
C LYS A 341 5.24 -8.71 14.03
N VAL A 342 6.05 -9.47 13.30
CA VAL A 342 6.23 -9.34 11.85
C VAL A 342 5.39 -10.40 11.15
N LEU A 343 4.47 -9.96 10.30
CA LEU A 343 3.66 -10.85 9.45
C LEU A 343 4.39 -11.20 8.16
N ARG A 344 5.16 -10.24 7.64
CA ARG A 344 5.92 -10.38 6.38
C ARG A 344 7.22 -9.59 6.51
N PRO A 345 8.36 -10.26 6.60
CA PRO A 345 9.66 -9.57 6.74
C PRO A 345 10.25 -9.08 5.41
N GLY A 346 9.58 -9.35 4.28
CA GLY A 346 10.02 -9.02 2.92
C GLY A 346 9.33 -9.90 1.90
N LEU A 347 10.04 -10.29 0.84
CA LEU A 347 9.56 -11.21 -0.18
C LEU A 347 9.72 -12.66 0.30
N GLU A 348 8.63 -13.40 0.35
CA GLU A 348 8.67 -14.84 0.59
C GLU A 348 9.17 -15.56 -0.67
N LEU A 349 10.35 -16.16 -0.58
CA LEU A 349 10.95 -16.92 -1.70
C LEU A 349 10.33 -18.31 -1.80
N GLY A 350 10.13 -18.99 -0.66
CA GLY A 350 9.56 -20.32 -0.62
C GLY A 350 10.09 -21.17 0.55
N THR A 351 9.84 -22.47 0.47
CA THR A 351 10.18 -23.42 1.53
C THR A 351 11.40 -24.26 1.13
N VAL A 352 12.39 -24.28 2.02
CA VAL A 352 13.62 -25.12 1.87
C VAL A 352 13.33 -26.50 2.44
N LYS A 353 13.27 -27.51 1.58
CA LYS A 353 13.13 -28.92 1.96
C LYS A 353 14.51 -29.60 1.90
N LYS A 354 14.60 -30.82 2.45
CA LYS A 354 15.86 -31.58 2.54
C LYS A 354 16.61 -31.64 1.21
N ASP A 355 15.90 -31.89 0.11
CA ASP A 355 16.44 -32.19 -1.21
C ASP A 355 15.97 -31.25 -2.33
N ARG A 356 15.06 -30.32 -2.03
CA ARG A 356 14.45 -29.43 -3.03
C ARG A 356 14.02 -28.09 -2.45
N PHE A 357 13.71 -27.17 -3.35
CA PHE A 357 13.07 -25.89 -3.04
C PHE A 357 11.63 -25.89 -3.58
N GLU A 358 10.69 -25.38 -2.78
CA GLU A 358 9.30 -25.20 -3.16
C GLU A 358 9.00 -23.69 -3.19
N PRO A 359 8.82 -23.07 -4.38
CA PRO A 359 8.67 -21.64 -4.50
C PRO A 359 7.34 -21.16 -3.93
N ALA A 360 7.36 -19.99 -3.26
CA ALA A 360 6.16 -19.33 -2.77
C ALA A 360 5.39 -18.64 -3.91
N HIS A 361 4.09 -18.46 -3.72
CA HIS A 361 3.24 -17.69 -4.63
C HIS A 361 3.73 -16.22 -4.77
N ALA A 362 4.15 -15.63 -3.65
CA ALA A 362 4.74 -14.28 -3.61
C ALA A 362 5.92 -14.12 -4.58
N LEU A 363 6.79 -15.13 -4.69
CA LEU A 363 7.90 -15.12 -5.63
C LEU A 363 7.41 -15.09 -7.09
N ALA A 364 6.37 -15.87 -7.42
CA ALA A 364 5.79 -15.82 -8.77
C ALA A 364 5.24 -14.45 -9.11
N LEU A 365 4.49 -13.84 -8.19
CA LEU A 365 3.90 -12.52 -8.40
C LEU A 365 4.94 -11.41 -8.51
N TRP A 366 6.08 -11.55 -7.84
CA TRP A 366 7.18 -10.59 -7.95
C TRP A 366 7.95 -10.76 -9.28
N LEU A 367 8.12 -12.00 -9.78
CA LEU A 367 8.83 -12.26 -11.02
C LEU A 367 8.03 -11.77 -12.23
N GLY A 368 8.67 -10.98 -13.09
CA GLY A 368 8.11 -10.63 -14.41
C GLY A 368 8.27 -11.76 -15.43
N GLU A 369 9.42 -12.45 -15.36
CA GLU A 369 9.78 -13.54 -16.29
C GLU A 369 10.83 -14.46 -15.66
N CYS A 370 10.94 -15.69 -16.21
CA CYS A 370 12.01 -16.63 -15.93
C CYS A 370 12.23 -17.56 -17.14
N LYS A 371 13.29 -18.38 -17.11
CA LYS A 371 13.63 -19.26 -18.23
C LYS A 371 12.53 -20.26 -18.59
N THR A 372 11.78 -20.75 -17.61
CA THR A 372 10.70 -21.72 -17.81
C THR A 372 9.37 -21.08 -17.47
N GLN A 373 8.61 -20.69 -18.49
CA GLN A 373 7.32 -20.00 -18.35
C GLN A 373 6.35 -20.41 -19.47
N VAL A 374 5.06 -20.25 -19.19
CA VAL A 374 3.97 -20.32 -20.15
C VAL A 374 3.10 -19.10 -20.01
N SER A 375 2.65 -18.56 -21.14
CA SER A 375 1.76 -17.39 -21.16
C SER A 375 0.52 -17.71 -21.99
N PHE A 376 -0.63 -17.31 -21.48
CA PHE A 376 -1.91 -17.44 -22.14
C PHE A 376 -2.59 -16.08 -22.28
N PRO A 377 -3.47 -15.86 -23.26
CA PRO A 377 -4.28 -14.66 -23.33
C PRO A 377 -5.08 -14.45 -22.03
N PRO A 378 -5.24 -13.21 -21.54
CA PRO A 378 -5.89 -12.94 -20.26
C PRO A 378 -7.33 -13.48 -20.14
N ASP A 379 -8.05 -13.54 -21.27
CA ASP A 379 -9.45 -13.97 -21.32
C ASP A 379 -9.62 -15.43 -21.76
N SER A 380 -8.52 -16.19 -21.85
CA SER A 380 -8.54 -17.59 -22.33
C SER A 380 -9.13 -18.57 -21.32
N ASP A 381 -9.57 -19.74 -21.83
CA ASP A 381 -10.06 -20.82 -20.99
C ASP A 381 -8.94 -21.40 -20.11
N GLU A 382 -7.69 -21.38 -20.57
CA GLU A 382 -6.53 -21.82 -19.80
C GLU A 382 -6.33 -20.95 -18.56
N ILE A 383 -6.51 -19.63 -18.65
CA ILE A 383 -6.42 -18.75 -17.49
C ILE A 383 -7.58 -19.01 -16.52
N ARG A 384 -8.79 -19.21 -17.01
CA ARG A 384 -9.95 -19.59 -16.17
C ARG A 384 -9.69 -20.92 -15.46
N ALA A 385 -9.24 -21.93 -16.18
CA ALA A 385 -8.87 -23.24 -15.65
C ALA A 385 -7.74 -23.14 -14.60
N TYR A 386 -6.72 -22.30 -14.88
CA TYR A 386 -5.65 -22.07 -13.92
C TYR A 386 -6.14 -21.45 -12.61
N LEU A 387 -6.96 -20.40 -12.68
CA LEU A 387 -7.53 -19.75 -11.48
C LEU A 387 -8.49 -20.68 -10.72
N HIS A 388 -9.18 -21.57 -11.40
CA HIS A 388 -10.00 -22.62 -10.78
C HIS A 388 -9.16 -23.70 -10.08
N GLY A 389 -7.94 -23.96 -10.57
CA GLY A 389 -7.02 -24.92 -9.96
C GLY A 389 -6.82 -26.19 -10.81
N ASP A 390 -7.25 -26.16 -12.06
CA ASP A 390 -7.16 -27.28 -12.99
C ASP A 390 -5.75 -27.45 -13.57
N VAL A 391 -5.51 -28.62 -14.12
CA VAL A 391 -4.28 -28.97 -14.83
C VAL A 391 -4.34 -28.36 -16.23
N LEU A 392 -3.21 -27.80 -16.69
CA LEU A 392 -3.09 -27.22 -18.03
C LEU A 392 -2.23 -28.09 -18.95
N PRO A 393 -2.45 -28.06 -20.29
CA PRO A 393 -1.49 -28.64 -21.24
C PRO A 393 -0.17 -27.87 -21.19
N CYS A 394 0.97 -28.59 -21.17
CA CYS A 394 2.30 -27.96 -21.11
C CYS A 394 3.41 -28.94 -21.52
N ASP A 395 4.28 -28.50 -22.41
CA ASP A 395 5.45 -29.23 -22.88
C ASP A 395 6.72 -29.04 -22.01
N LYS A 396 6.63 -28.16 -20.99
CA LYS A 396 7.73 -27.84 -20.09
C LYS A 396 7.87 -28.88 -18.99
N LYS A 397 9.08 -29.01 -18.43
CA LYS A 397 9.39 -29.84 -17.26
C LYS A 397 9.86 -28.99 -16.10
N GLY A 398 9.56 -29.40 -14.86
CA GLY A 398 9.96 -28.71 -13.65
C GLY A 398 9.04 -27.54 -13.29
N TRP A 399 9.52 -26.63 -12.45
CA TRP A 399 8.76 -25.44 -12.07
C TRP A 399 8.62 -24.48 -13.25
N CYS A 400 7.41 -23.99 -13.44
CA CYS A 400 7.04 -23.17 -14.58
C CYS A 400 6.20 -21.97 -14.10
N LEU A 401 6.60 -20.77 -14.49
CA LEU A 401 5.85 -19.55 -14.21
C LEU A 401 4.67 -19.46 -15.16
N VAL A 402 3.45 -19.31 -14.62
CA VAL A 402 2.22 -19.14 -15.39
C VAL A 402 1.91 -17.65 -15.48
N LYS A 403 1.61 -17.19 -16.70
CA LYS A 403 1.36 -15.76 -17.00
C LYS A 403 0.04 -15.57 -17.72
N ALA A 404 -0.64 -14.45 -17.44
CA ALA A 404 -1.72 -13.91 -18.24
C ALA A 404 -1.18 -12.76 -19.09
N GLY A 405 -1.02 -12.99 -20.39
CA GLY A 405 -0.26 -12.06 -21.24
C GLY A 405 1.16 -11.83 -20.69
N PRO A 406 1.59 -10.57 -20.46
CA PRO A 406 2.94 -10.29 -19.93
C PRO A 406 3.05 -10.46 -18.40
N TYR A 407 1.95 -10.65 -17.66
CA TYR A 407 1.93 -10.59 -16.19
C TYR A 407 1.90 -11.97 -15.54
N SER A 408 2.75 -12.17 -14.55
CA SER A 408 2.81 -13.43 -13.79
C SER A 408 1.62 -13.59 -12.86
N LEU A 409 1.10 -14.83 -12.79
CA LEU A 409 -0.04 -15.22 -11.95
C LEU A 409 0.34 -16.19 -10.84
N GLY A 410 1.31 -17.07 -11.07
CA GLY A 410 1.66 -18.07 -10.09
C GLY A 410 2.52 -19.18 -10.67
N TRP A 411 2.63 -20.29 -9.93
CA TRP A 411 3.43 -21.43 -10.32
C TRP A 411 2.60 -22.61 -10.83
N GLY A 412 3.20 -23.38 -11.72
CA GLY A 412 2.82 -24.76 -12.03
C GLY A 412 4.05 -25.65 -12.07
N LYS A 413 3.85 -26.96 -12.09
CA LYS A 413 4.93 -27.92 -12.23
C LYS A 413 4.64 -28.86 -13.39
N GLY A 414 5.42 -28.74 -14.46
CA GLY A 414 5.27 -29.50 -15.68
C GLY A 414 5.97 -30.85 -15.62
N ASP A 415 5.41 -31.84 -16.32
CA ASP A 415 5.99 -33.15 -16.53
C ASP A 415 6.39 -33.41 -18.01
N GLY A 416 6.18 -32.43 -18.89
CA GLY A 416 6.43 -32.49 -20.33
C GLY A 416 5.19 -32.79 -21.16
N LYS A 417 4.02 -33.00 -20.56
CA LYS A 417 2.70 -33.16 -21.20
C LYS A 417 1.64 -32.27 -20.59
N GLN A 418 1.71 -32.11 -19.28
CA GLN A 418 0.76 -31.31 -18.51
C GLN A 418 1.48 -30.53 -17.40
N LEU A 419 0.83 -29.45 -16.96
CA LEU A 419 1.23 -28.59 -15.86
C LEU A 419 0.31 -28.82 -14.67
N LYS A 420 0.84 -29.42 -13.60
CA LYS A 420 0.15 -29.51 -12.33
C LYS A 420 0.02 -28.11 -11.72
N ASN A 421 -1.19 -27.71 -11.39
CA ASN A 421 -1.50 -26.40 -10.86
C ASN A 421 -0.99 -26.22 -9.42
N HIS A 422 -0.26 -25.13 -9.17
CA HIS A 422 0.22 -24.71 -7.85
C HIS A 422 -0.35 -23.34 -7.42
N TYR A 423 -1.45 -22.90 -8.05
CA TYR A 423 -2.19 -21.72 -7.60
C TYR A 423 -2.76 -21.97 -6.19
N PRO A 424 -2.63 -21.03 -5.24
CA PRO A 424 -3.04 -21.25 -3.84
C PRO A 424 -4.51 -21.63 -3.72
N LYS A 425 -4.82 -22.71 -3.01
CA LYS A 425 -6.20 -23.19 -2.85
C LYS A 425 -7.16 -22.12 -2.32
N GLY A 426 -6.70 -21.27 -1.41
CA GLY A 426 -7.51 -20.20 -0.82
C GLY A 426 -7.76 -18.99 -1.73
N LEU A 427 -7.18 -18.96 -2.95
CA LEU A 427 -7.37 -17.91 -3.95
C LEU A 427 -8.14 -18.40 -5.18
N ARG A 428 -8.48 -19.67 -5.26
CA ARG A 428 -9.19 -20.27 -6.40
C ARG A 428 -10.62 -19.72 -6.55
N LYS A 429 -11.04 -19.53 -7.79
CA LYS A 429 -12.35 -18.97 -8.17
C LYS A 429 -13.22 -20.00 -8.84
#